data_a55236fc37424baf40a576fa01f79107
#
_entry.id   a55236fc37424baf40a576fa01f79107
#
_cell.length_a   1.000
_cell.length_b   1.000
_cell.length_c   1.000
_cell.angle_alpha   90.00
_cell.angle_beta   90.00
_cell.angle_gamma   90.00
#
_symmetry.space_group_name_H-M   'P 1'
#
loop_
_entity.id
_entity.type
_entity.pdbx_description
1 polymer ?
#
loop_
_entity_poly.entity_id
_entity_poly.type
_entity_poly.pdbx_seq_one_letter_code
_entity_poly.pdbx_strand_id
1 'polypeptide(L)'
;RDLVRSRGLGDVYKRQAKYNDGERGGAVKIRAKINKLDNKTLAITEIPYGKTTSTVIDSILKAVDKGKIKIRKVDDNTAANVEILVHLAPGTSSDKTIDALYAFTDCEVSISPNCCVIDDSKPHFLTVSKVLKKSADNTLGLLKQELEIKKGEILESLHFASLEKIFIEERIYKDKEFEQSKDMDAACAHIDDRLTPFYPSFIREVTKEDILKLMEIKMGRILKFNTDKADELIARMKEEIAEIDDHLAHIVDYTVNWYQMLKNKYGKNFPRRTELRNFDTIEAAKVVEANEKLYINREEGFIGTALKKDEFVANCSDIDDVIVFFRDGKYIVTPVADKKFVGKNILYVNVFKKNDKRTIYNITYRDGKEGTTYIKRFAVTGVVRDREYDVTQGTPDSRITYFSANPNGEAEIIKVTLKPNPRVRRIIFERDFSEISIKGRQAQGVILTRLPVHKITLKQKGGSTLGGRKVWFDRDILRLNYDGRGEYLGEFQSDDTILVVLNNGEFYTTNFDLSNHYEDNVSIVEKFDPNKIWTAALYDADQQNY
;
A
#
# COMPACT_ATOMS: atom_id res chain seq x y z
N ARG A 1 18.39 2.09 4.34
CA ARG A 1 19.12 0.83 4.01
C ARG A 1 18.33 -0.43 4.36
N ASP A 2 17.51 -0.42 5.39
CA ASP A 2 16.72 -1.60 5.82
C ASP A 2 15.51 -1.91 4.92
N LEU A 3 15.18 -1.01 4.03
CA LEU A 3 14.13 -1.11 3.02
C LEU A 3 14.41 -2.14 1.92
N VAL A 4 15.67 -2.50 1.71
CA VAL A 4 16.10 -3.33 0.58
C VAL A 4 16.09 -4.82 0.94
N ARG A 5 15.97 -5.18 2.23
CA ARG A 5 16.13 -6.56 2.69
C ARG A 5 14.91 -7.47 2.55
N SER A 6 13.71 -6.96 2.32
CA SER A 6 12.53 -7.82 2.38
C SER A 6 11.88 -8.21 1.06
N ARG A 7 12.20 -7.58 -0.10
CA ARG A 7 11.66 -7.98 -1.43
C ARG A 7 12.52 -7.45 -2.58
N GLY A 8 12.60 -8.19 -3.67
CA GLY A 8 13.54 -7.99 -4.78
C GLY A 8 13.57 -6.58 -5.41
N LEU A 9 14.69 -6.25 -6.03
CA LEU A 9 14.99 -4.96 -6.68
C LEU A 9 13.85 -4.39 -7.56
N GLY A 10 13.07 -5.25 -8.21
CA GLY A 10 11.93 -4.83 -9.04
C GLY A 10 10.80 -4.12 -8.30
N ASP A 11 10.58 -4.45 -7.02
CA ASP A 11 9.54 -3.81 -6.18
C ASP A 11 9.95 -2.42 -5.69
N VAL A 12 11.25 -2.20 -5.48
CA VAL A 12 11.81 -0.91 -5.10
C VAL A 12 11.65 0.09 -6.26
N TYR A 13 11.96 -0.31 -7.48
CA TYR A 13 11.79 0.54 -8.68
C TYR A 13 10.33 0.88 -8.97
N LYS A 14 9.41 -0.07 -8.81
CA LYS A 14 7.96 0.17 -8.98
C LYS A 14 7.40 1.16 -7.95
N ARG A 15 7.93 1.19 -6.73
CA ARG A 15 7.54 2.16 -5.69
C ARG A 15 8.12 3.54 -5.96
N GLN A 16 9.37 3.63 -6.37
CA GLN A 16 10.00 4.88 -6.76
C GLN A 16 9.25 5.53 -7.94
N ALA A 17 8.83 4.73 -8.93
CA ALA A 17 8.02 5.22 -10.06
C ALA A 17 6.65 5.77 -9.61
N LYS A 18 6.03 5.19 -8.57
CA LYS A 18 4.75 5.69 -8.01
C LYS A 18 4.94 6.93 -7.16
N TYR A 19 6.01 7.01 -6.37
CA TYR A 19 6.36 8.15 -5.54
C TYR A 19 6.88 9.33 -6.35
N ASN A 20 7.53 9.05 -7.49
CA ASN A 20 8.12 10.03 -8.40
C ASN A 20 9.07 11.03 -7.70
N ASP A 21 9.86 10.55 -6.74
CA ASP A 21 10.79 11.35 -5.91
C ASP A 21 10.18 12.66 -5.37
N GLY A 22 8.89 12.64 -5.05
CA GLY A 22 8.16 13.78 -4.50
C GLY A 22 7.74 14.85 -5.51
N GLU A 23 7.93 14.64 -6.80
CA GLU A 23 7.41 15.53 -7.84
C GLU A 23 5.91 15.33 -8.06
N ARG A 24 5.28 16.33 -8.68
CA ARG A 24 3.87 16.29 -9.07
C ARG A 24 3.58 15.09 -9.98
N GLY A 25 2.46 14.39 -9.70
CA GLY A 25 2.03 13.21 -10.44
C GLY A 25 2.38 11.89 -9.76
N GLY A 26 3.23 11.90 -8.73
CA GLY A 26 3.41 10.76 -7.83
C GLY A 26 2.25 10.57 -6.85
N ALA A 27 2.12 9.38 -6.30
CA ALA A 27 1.15 9.08 -5.24
C ALA A 27 1.71 8.06 -4.25
N VAL A 28 1.49 8.32 -2.97
CA VAL A 28 1.84 7.42 -1.86
C VAL A 28 0.58 7.08 -1.10
N LYS A 29 0.32 5.81 -0.87
CA LYS A 29 -0.79 5.34 -0.03
C LYS A 29 -0.31 5.20 1.41
N ILE A 30 -1.10 5.73 2.33
CA ILE A 30 -0.88 5.64 3.78
C ILE A 30 -2.09 4.96 4.39
N ARG A 31 -1.85 3.98 5.27
CA ARG A 31 -2.88 3.25 6.00
C ARG A 31 -2.82 3.54 7.49
N ALA A 32 -3.99 3.60 8.12
CA ALA A 32 -4.14 3.51 9.56
C ALA A 32 -3.55 2.19 10.08
N LYS A 33 -3.06 2.19 11.30
CA LYS A 33 -2.65 0.96 11.99
C LYS A 33 -3.84 0.38 12.72
N ILE A 34 -4.31 -0.76 12.23
CA ILE A 34 -5.48 -1.46 12.76
C ILE A 34 -4.99 -2.77 13.35
N ASN A 35 -5.27 -2.99 14.63
CA ASN A 35 -4.94 -4.20 15.37
C ASN A 35 -6.22 -4.94 15.74
N LYS A 36 -6.21 -6.26 15.66
CA LYS A 36 -7.28 -7.11 16.16
C LYS A 36 -7.06 -7.31 17.66
N LEU A 37 -7.98 -6.84 18.49
CA LEU A 37 -7.95 -7.08 19.94
C LEU A 37 -8.55 -8.44 20.26
N ASP A 38 -9.71 -8.74 19.68
CA ASP A 38 -10.41 -10.00 19.75
C ASP A 38 -11.22 -10.24 18.46
N ASN A 39 -11.99 -11.33 18.39
CA ASN A 39 -12.79 -11.68 17.22
C ASN A 39 -13.96 -10.71 16.93
N LYS A 40 -14.24 -9.79 17.84
CA LYS A 40 -15.38 -8.85 17.77
C LYS A 40 -14.96 -7.40 17.83
N THR A 41 -13.68 -7.10 18.12
CA THR A 41 -13.19 -5.73 18.36
C THR A 41 -11.88 -5.49 17.65
N LEU A 42 -11.84 -4.42 16.84
CA LEU A 42 -10.63 -3.88 16.22
C LEU A 42 -10.25 -2.58 16.91
N ALA A 43 -8.95 -2.32 17.06
CA ALA A 43 -8.43 -1.05 17.56
C ALA A 43 -7.62 -0.34 16.48
N ILE A 44 -7.97 0.91 16.18
CA ILE A 44 -7.17 1.80 15.34
C ILE A 44 -6.27 2.61 16.28
N THR A 45 -4.96 2.34 16.22
CA THR A 45 -3.96 2.94 17.12
C THR A 45 -3.15 4.05 16.46
N GLU A 46 -3.17 4.15 15.14
CA GLU A 46 -2.58 5.25 14.39
C GLU A 46 -3.48 5.58 13.19
N ILE A 47 -3.68 6.87 12.93
CA ILE A 47 -4.49 7.38 11.82
C ILE A 47 -3.58 7.91 10.71
N PRO A 48 -4.03 7.97 9.45
CA PRO A 48 -3.25 8.50 8.33
C PRO A 48 -2.94 9.99 8.50
N TYR A 49 -1.78 10.41 8.01
CA TYR A 49 -1.37 11.80 7.98
C TYR A 49 -2.44 12.70 7.33
N GLY A 50 -2.70 13.84 7.95
CA GLY A 50 -3.69 14.83 7.49
C GLY A 50 -5.13 14.49 7.86
N LYS A 51 -5.38 13.43 8.63
CA LYS A 51 -6.70 13.08 9.17
C LYS A 51 -6.73 13.28 10.70
N THR A 52 -7.92 13.53 11.22
CA THR A 52 -8.20 13.55 12.67
C THR A 52 -9.02 12.33 13.06
N THR A 53 -9.06 11.99 14.35
CA THR A 53 -9.90 10.88 14.85
C THR A 53 -11.35 11.07 14.44
N SER A 54 -11.90 12.28 14.59
CA SER A 54 -13.28 12.59 14.19
C SER A 54 -13.52 12.35 12.69
N THR A 55 -12.60 12.79 11.81
CA THR A 55 -12.78 12.58 10.35
C THR A 55 -12.74 11.11 9.97
N VAL A 56 -11.90 10.31 10.64
CA VAL A 56 -11.84 8.86 10.42
C VAL A 56 -13.12 8.21 10.89
N ILE A 57 -13.61 8.53 12.10
CA ILE A 57 -14.87 8.00 12.66
C ILE A 57 -16.05 8.37 11.76
N ASP A 58 -16.17 9.63 11.34
CA ASP A 58 -17.23 10.09 10.43
C ASP A 58 -17.21 9.32 9.10
N SER A 59 -16.02 9.03 8.57
CA SER A 59 -15.88 8.24 7.34
C SER A 59 -16.33 6.79 7.52
N ILE A 60 -16.06 6.20 8.71
CA ILE A 60 -16.52 4.86 9.08
C ILE A 60 -18.05 4.84 9.19
N LEU A 61 -18.65 5.77 9.93
CA LEU A 61 -20.10 5.87 10.08
C LEU A 61 -20.81 6.04 8.74
N LYS A 62 -20.28 6.91 7.86
CA LYS A 62 -20.81 7.07 6.50
C LYS A 62 -20.74 5.79 5.65
N ALA A 63 -19.70 4.97 5.85
CA ALA A 63 -19.58 3.70 5.15
C ALA A 63 -20.56 2.64 5.71
N VAL A 64 -20.87 2.70 7.02
CA VAL A 64 -21.90 1.87 7.65
C VAL A 64 -23.29 2.26 7.18
N ASP A 65 -23.62 3.57 7.15
CA ASP A 65 -24.91 4.10 6.68
C ASP A 65 -25.18 3.71 5.21
N LYS A 66 -24.13 3.66 4.38
CA LYS A 66 -24.20 3.17 3.01
C LYS A 66 -24.24 1.66 2.89
N GLY A 67 -24.24 0.92 4.00
CA GLY A 67 -24.26 -0.55 4.01
C GLY A 67 -22.99 -1.24 3.49
N LYS A 68 -21.88 -0.52 3.32
CA LYS A 68 -20.62 -1.08 2.79
C LYS A 68 -19.83 -1.87 3.83
N ILE A 69 -20.03 -1.53 5.12
CA ILE A 69 -19.36 -2.16 6.25
C ILE A 69 -20.42 -2.46 7.33
N LYS A 70 -20.32 -3.63 7.97
CA LYS A 70 -21.18 -4.01 9.08
C LYS A 70 -20.45 -3.85 10.40
N ILE A 71 -20.73 -2.76 11.09
CA ILE A 71 -20.18 -2.43 12.41
C ILE A 71 -21.35 -2.22 13.38
N ARG A 72 -21.19 -2.69 14.62
CA ARG A 72 -22.17 -2.49 15.68
C ARG A 72 -22.04 -1.12 16.32
N LYS A 73 -20.80 -0.70 16.63
CA LYS A 73 -20.49 0.53 17.38
C LYS A 73 -19.05 0.96 17.11
N VAL A 74 -18.78 2.25 17.21
CA VAL A 74 -17.43 2.83 17.22
C VAL A 74 -17.30 3.67 18.49
N ASP A 75 -16.26 3.44 19.26
CA ASP A 75 -15.92 4.21 20.47
C ASP A 75 -14.58 4.92 20.28
N ASP A 76 -14.53 6.20 20.63
CA ASP A 76 -13.30 6.99 20.64
C ASP A 76 -12.75 7.08 22.06
N ASN A 77 -11.71 6.34 22.34
CA ASN A 77 -10.97 6.33 23.60
C ASN A 77 -9.67 7.13 23.51
N THR A 78 -9.51 7.95 22.47
CA THR A 78 -8.29 8.73 22.22
C THR A 78 -8.02 9.69 23.37
N ALA A 79 -6.83 9.59 23.95
CA ALA A 79 -6.30 10.51 24.95
C ALA A 79 -4.93 11.06 24.48
N ALA A 80 -3.83 10.69 25.11
CA ALA A 80 -2.48 11.03 24.65
C ALA A 80 -2.09 10.26 23.37
N ASN A 81 -2.62 9.06 23.22
CA ASN A 81 -2.45 8.22 22.04
C ASN A 81 -3.80 7.98 21.37
N VAL A 82 -3.78 7.74 20.06
CA VAL A 82 -4.99 7.39 19.32
C VAL A 82 -5.46 6.00 19.71
N GLU A 83 -6.73 5.88 20.07
CA GLU A 83 -7.41 4.60 20.32
C GLU A 83 -8.87 4.70 19.91
N ILE A 84 -9.20 4.18 18.72
CA ILE A 84 -10.56 4.09 18.22
C ILE A 84 -10.95 2.61 18.20
N LEU A 85 -11.94 2.24 18.98
CA LEU A 85 -12.45 0.87 19.05
C LEU A 85 -13.60 0.68 18.08
N VAL A 86 -13.48 -0.31 17.20
CA VAL A 86 -14.50 -0.67 16.21
C VAL A 86 -15.07 -2.04 16.58
N HIS A 87 -16.34 -2.07 17.05
CA HIS A 87 -17.04 -3.27 17.43
C HIS A 87 -17.78 -3.87 16.24
N LEU A 88 -17.43 -5.09 15.88
CA LEU A 88 -17.99 -5.80 14.74
C LEU A 88 -19.41 -6.30 15.00
N ALA A 89 -20.21 -6.37 13.94
CA ALA A 89 -21.51 -7.04 14.00
C ALA A 89 -21.30 -8.58 14.08
N PRO A 90 -22.22 -9.31 14.72
CA PRO A 90 -22.16 -10.76 14.77
C PRO A 90 -22.06 -11.38 13.37
N GLY A 91 -21.20 -12.39 13.21
CA GLY A 91 -20.98 -13.10 11.95
C GLY A 91 -20.17 -12.33 10.90
N THR A 92 -19.47 -11.26 11.32
CA THR A 92 -18.61 -10.46 10.43
C THR A 92 -17.15 -10.82 10.68
N SER A 93 -16.43 -11.17 9.61
CA SER A 93 -14.98 -11.47 9.66
C SER A 93 -14.18 -10.21 9.97
N SER A 94 -13.28 -10.29 10.94
CA SER A 94 -12.37 -9.20 11.30
C SER A 94 -11.47 -8.80 10.13
N ASP A 95 -10.88 -9.76 9.42
CA ASP A 95 -10.00 -9.52 8.28
C ASP A 95 -10.74 -8.85 7.12
N LYS A 96 -11.97 -9.32 6.83
CA LYS A 96 -12.82 -8.68 5.81
C LYS A 96 -13.17 -7.25 6.18
N THR A 97 -13.43 -6.99 7.46
CA THR A 97 -13.73 -5.64 7.93
C THR A 97 -12.52 -4.72 7.86
N ILE A 98 -11.32 -5.20 8.21
CA ILE A 98 -10.07 -4.43 8.06
C ILE A 98 -9.87 -4.01 6.60
N ASP A 99 -10.02 -4.94 5.67
CA ASP A 99 -9.93 -4.65 4.23
C ASP A 99 -11.01 -3.65 3.79
N ALA A 100 -12.24 -3.79 4.29
CA ALA A 100 -13.34 -2.87 3.98
C ALA A 100 -13.10 -1.46 4.56
N LEU A 101 -12.53 -1.36 5.77
CA LEU A 101 -12.12 -0.09 6.35
C LEU A 101 -11.08 0.62 5.46
N TYR A 102 -10.09 -0.10 4.94
CA TYR A 102 -9.11 0.47 4.00
C TYR A 102 -9.74 0.83 2.64
N ALA A 103 -10.71 0.05 2.15
CA ALA A 103 -11.31 0.27 0.84
C ALA A 103 -12.33 1.42 0.81
N PHE A 104 -13.08 1.64 1.90
CA PHE A 104 -14.27 2.50 1.91
C PHE A 104 -14.21 3.67 2.88
N THR A 105 -13.15 3.80 3.68
CA THR A 105 -13.03 4.85 4.69
C THR A 105 -11.69 5.59 4.60
N ASP A 106 -11.54 6.62 5.41
CA ASP A 106 -10.29 7.37 5.54
C ASP A 106 -9.17 6.61 6.28
N CYS A 107 -9.35 5.30 6.55
CA CYS A 107 -8.28 4.44 7.05
C CYS A 107 -7.18 4.19 6.01
N GLU A 108 -7.44 4.35 4.72
CA GLU A 108 -6.42 4.44 3.66
C GLU A 108 -6.60 5.76 2.91
N VAL A 109 -5.54 6.55 2.83
CA VAL A 109 -5.53 7.80 2.05
C VAL A 109 -4.38 7.79 1.05
N SER A 110 -4.58 8.47 -0.08
CA SER A 110 -3.53 8.69 -1.06
C SER A 110 -3.01 10.12 -0.92
N ILE A 111 -1.71 10.27 -0.73
CA ILE A 111 -1.03 11.56 -0.73
C ILE A 111 -0.33 11.72 -2.07
N SER A 112 -0.60 12.83 -2.75
CA SER A 112 0.12 13.22 -3.96
C SER A 112 1.18 14.26 -3.57
N PRO A 113 2.46 13.86 -3.46
CA PRO A 113 3.52 14.80 -3.11
C PRO A 113 3.69 15.85 -4.20
N ASN A 114 4.07 17.05 -3.78
CA ASN A 114 4.45 18.14 -4.67
C ASN A 114 5.46 18.99 -3.90
N CYS A 115 6.72 18.56 -3.92
CA CYS A 115 7.77 19.19 -3.12
C CYS A 115 8.06 20.59 -3.67
N CYS A 116 7.77 21.61 -2.86
CA CYS A 116 8.05 23.01 -3.15
C CYS A 116 8.91 23.59 -2.01
N VAL A 117 9.99 24.22 -2.37
CA VAL A 117 10.90 24.91 -1.44
C VAL A 117 11.09 26.36 -1.86
N ILE A 118 11.37 27.22 -0.89
CA ILE A 118 11.77 28.61 -1.17
C ILE A 118 13.29 28.63 -1.24
N ASP A 119 13.81 29.17 -2.33
CA ASP A 119 15.21 29.32 -2.59
C ASP A 119 15.44 30.68 -3.26
N ASP A 120 16.39 31.46 -2.74
CA ASP A 120 16.62 32.86 -3.15
C ASP A 120 15.32 33.69 -3.22
N SER A 121 14.46 33.55 -2.21
CA SER A 121 13.15 34.21 -2.10
C SER A 121 12.13 33.83 -3.19
N LYS A 122 12.37 32.76 -3.96
CA LYS A 122 11.47 32.27 -5.01
C LYS A 122 11.04 30.83 -4.74
N PRO A 123 9.81 30.45 -5.11
CA PRO A 123 9.37 29.06 -4.99
C PRO A 123 9.98 28.22 -6.10
N HIS A 124 10.58 27.09 -5.74
CA HIS A 124 11.11 26.08 -6.66
C HIS A 124 10.45 24.73 -6.38
N PHE A 125 10.00 24.09 -7.47
CA PHE A 125 9.49 22.71 -7.44
C PHE A 125 10.63 21.76 -7.78
N LEU A 126 11.05 20.98 -6.80
CA LEU A 126 12.22 20.11 -6.90
C LEU A 126 11.87 18.71 -6.42
N THR A 127 12.64 17.70 -6.85
CA THR A 127 12.57 16.38 -6.23
C THR A 127 13.11 16.42 -4.80
N VAL A 128 12.67 15.48 -3.97
CA VAL A 128 13.20 15.34 -2.61
C VAL A 128 14.71 15.09 -2.62
N SER A 129 15.20 14.29 -3.55
CA SER A 129 16.64 14.04 -3.71
C SER A 129 17.42 15.32 -4.04
N LYS A 130 16.89 16.19 -4.92
CA LYS A 130 17.50 17.50 -5.23
C LYS A 130 17.50 18.43 -4.02
N VAL A 131 16.40 18.47 -3.25
CA VAL A 131 16.31 19.27 -2.03
C VAL A 131 17.34 18.80 -0.99
N LEU A 132 17.47 17.51 -0.77
CA LEU A 132 18.46 16.94 0.15
C LEU A 132 19.89 17.27 -0.27
N LYS A 133 20.18 17.11 -1.58
CA LYS A 133 21.51 17.47 -2.12
C LYS A 133 21.81 18.94 -1.92
N LYS A 134 20.88 19.82 -2.29
CA LYS A 134 21.05 21.27 -2.11
C LYS A 134 21.23 21.65 -0.64
N SER A 135 20.47 21.04 0.28
CA SER A 135 20.63 21.25 1.71
C SER A 135 22.02 20.82 2.21
N ALA A 136 22.55 19.70 1.72
CA ALA A 136 23.88 19.24 2.07
C ALA A 136 24.97 20.18 1.51
N ASP A 137 24.84 20.60 0.23
CA ASP A 137 25.77 21.53 -0.41
C ASP A 137 25.77 22.90 0.31
N ASN A 138 24.60 23.41 0.69
CA ASN A 138 24.49 24.65 1.48
C ASN A 138 25.14 24.52 2.86
N THR A 139 24.94 23.39 3.55
CA THR A 139 25.57 23.13 4.86
C THR A 139 27.09 23.11 4.73
N LEU A 140 27.63 22.46 3.71
CA LEU A 140 29.06 22.47 3.42
C LEU A 140 29.58 23.88 3.20
N GLY A 141 28.85 24.68 2.40
CA GLY A 141 29.21 26.08 2.14
C GLY A 141 29.22 26.94 3.43
N LEU A 142 28.21 26.77 4.29
CA LEU A 142 28.11 27.49 5.57
C LEU A 142 29.22 27.08 6.55
N LEU A 143 29.52 25.80 6.67
CA LEU A 143 30.61 25.31 7.52
C LEU A 143 31.97 25.82 7.04
N LYS A 144 32.17 25.89 5.70
CA LYS A 144 33.36 26.49 5.12
C LYS A 144 33.47 27.98 5.50
N GLN A 145 32.40 28.73 5.33
CA GLN A 145 32.37 30.16 5.72
C GLN A 145 32.62 30.37 7.23
N GLU A 146 32.02 29.52 8.09
CA GLU A 146 32.26 29.57 9.54
C GLU A 146 33.74 29.37 9.88
N LEU A 147 34.40 28.38 9.24
CA LEU A 147 35.83 28.15 9.43
C LEU A 147 36.68 29.30 8.89
N GLU A 148 36.35 29.89 7.73
CA GLU A 148 37.03 31.03 7.14
C GLU A 148 36.91 32.28 8.05
N ILE A 149 35.74 32.56 8.60
CA ILE A 149 35.51 33.67 9.55
C ILE A 149 36.32 33.43 10.83
N LYS A 150 36.23 32.23 11.42
CA LYS A 150 36.97 31.86 12.62
C LYS A 150 38.49 32.01 12.42
N LYS A 151 39.00 31.58 11.25
CA LYS A 151 40.39 31.73 10.85
C LYS A 151 40.77 33.22 10.81
N GLY A 152 39.95 34.06 10.19
CA GLY A 152 40.15 35.51 10.13
C GLY A 152 40.22 36.14 11.52
N GLU A 153 39.31 35.81 12.43
CA GLU A 153 39.29 36.31 13.81
C GLU A 153 40.55 35.91 14.61
N ILE A 154 41.00 34.63 14.43
CA ILE A 154 42.21 34.15 15.08
C ILE A 154 43.46 34.84 14.50
N LEU A 155 43.52 35.02 13.16
CA LEU A 155 44.64 35.73 12.52
C LEU A 155 44.76 37.19 13.00
N GLU A 156 43.64 37.92 13.12
CA GLU A 156 43.64 39.28 13.70
C GLU A 156 44.08 39.26 15.16
N SER A 157 43.60 38.30 15.95
CA SER A 157 44.02 38.15 17.35
C SER A 157 45.49 37.80 17.49
N LEU A 158 46.01 36.93 16.62
CA LEU A 158 47.43 36.54 16.57
C LEU A 158 48.32 37.75 16.16
N HIS A 159 47.87 38.52 15.15
CA HIS A 159 48.57 39.74 14.72
C HIS A 159 48.70 40.74 15.90
N PHE A 160 47.58 41.02 16.56
CA PHE A 160 47.61 41.95 17.70
C PHE A 160 48.42 41.43 18.89
N ALA A 161 48.33 40.13 19.22
CA ALA A 161 49.13 39.50 20.27
C ALA A 161 50.65 39.59 19.99
N SER A 162 51.03 39.41 18.71
CA SER A 162 52.43 39.56 18.27
C SER A 162 52.92 40.99 18.37
N LEU A 163 52.10 41.98 18.00
CA LEU A 163 52.39 43.40 18.15
C LEU A 163 52.49 43.80 19.61
N GLU A 164 51.52 43.37 20.47
CA GLU A 164 51.54 43.65 21.92
C GLU A 164 52.81 43.07 22.56
N LYS A 165 53.20 41.83 22.19
CA LYS A 165 54.42 41.20 22.72
C LYS A 165 55.63 42.04 22.41
N ILE A 166 55.88 42.41 21.12
CA ILE A 166 57.04 43.21 20.70
C ILE A 166 57.01 44.59 21.33
N PHE A 167 55.83 45.26 21.34
CA PHE A 167 55.68 46.60 21.93
C PHE A 167 56.09 46.63 23.40
N ILE A 168 55.78 45.55 24.18
CA ILE A 168 56.11 45.48 25.61
C ILE A 168 57.53 44.97 25.81
N GLU A 169 58.04 43.98 25.08
CA GLU A 169 59.40 43.47 25.24
C GLU A 169 60.47 44.45 24.86
N GLU A 170 60.29 45.17 23.75
CA GLU A 170 61.18 46.22 23.29
C GLU A 170 60.97 47.51 24.04
N ARG A 171 60.05 47.55 25.00
CA ARG A 171 59.75 48.70 25.86
C ARG A 171 59.49 50.02 25.11
N ILE A 172 58.89 49.91 23.89
CA ILE A 172 58.63 51.07 23.04
C ILE A 172 57.84 52.18 23.78
N TYR A 173 56.98 51.79 24.68
CA TYR A 173 56.20 52.69 25.54
C TYR A 173 57.05 53.53 26.54
N LYS A 174 58.39 53.25 26.65
CA LYS A 174 59.34 53.99 27.53
C LYS A 174 60.36 54.82 26.76
N ASP A 175 60.27 54.86 25.44
CA ASP A 175 61.17 55.61 24.63
C ASP A 175 60.96 57.14 24.87
N LYS A 176 62.04 57.91 24.98
CA LYS A 176 61.95 59.34 25.26
C LYS A 176 61.24 60.07 24.10
N GLU A 177 61.45 59.67 22.91
CA GLU A 177 60.83 60.21 21.70
C GLU A 177 59.30 59.95 21.66
N PHE A 178 58.84 58.85 22.24
CA PHE A 178 57.42 58.57 22.45
C PHE A 178 56.82 59.45 23.53
N GLU A 179 57.49 59.55 24.71
CA GLU A 179 57.06 60.40 25.84
C GLU A 179 57.01 61.88 25.48
N GLN A 180 57.88 62.36 24.59
CA GLN A 180 58.02 63.78 24.20
C GLN A 180 57.29 64.09 22.90
N SER A 181 56.53 63.18 22.31
CA SER A 181 55.77 63.36 21.09
C SER A 181 54.83 64.59 21.21
N LYS A 182 54.83 65.44 20.18
CA LYS A 182 54.05 66.70 20.18
C LYS A 182 52.53 66.42 19.97
N ASP A 183 52.20 65.40 19.29
CA ASP A 183 50.82 64.98 18.96
C ASP A 183 50.74 63.46 18.76
N MET A 184 49.48 62.93 18.58
CA MET A 184 49.18 61.54 18.44
C MET A 184 49.81 60.96 17.14
N ASP A 185 49.89 61.76 16.09
CA ASP A 185 50.44 61.30 14.80
C ASP A 185 51.96 61.08 14.87
N ALA A 186 52.69 61.97 15.59
CA ALA A 186 54.12 61.80 15.84
C ALA A 186 54.39 60.58 16.77
N ALA A 187 53.54 60.30 17.74
CA ALA A 187 53.64 59.13 18.60
C ALA A 187 53.40 57.84 17.78
N CYS A 188 52.39 57.86 16.90
CA CYS A 188 52.11 56.71 15.96
C CYS A 188 53.30 56.45 15.01
N ALA A 189 53.88 57.50 14.42
CA ALA A 189 55.04 57.39 13.50
C ALA A 189 56.27 56.81 14.26
N HIS A 190 56.53 57.22 15.51
CA HIS A 190 57.61 56.66 16.32
C HIS A 190 57.39 55.13 16.57
N ILE A 191 56.19 54.75 16.97
CA ILE A 191 55.87 53.31 17.17
C ILE A 191 56.07 52.54 15.90
N ASP A 192 55.61 53.04 14.74
CA ASP A 192 55.72 52.41 13.46
C ASP A 192 57.20 52.20 13.07
N ASP A 193 58.03 53.24 13.21
CA ASP A 193 59.46 53.12 12.99
C ASP A 193 60.13 52.05 13.85
N ARG A 194 59.77 52.00 15.11
CA ARG A 194 60.28 50.99 16.03
C ARG A 194 59.82 49.58 15.76
N LEU A 195 58.63 49.41 15.19
CA LEU A 195 58.09 48.10 14.76
C LEU A 195 58.64 47.66 13.39
N THR A 196 59.15 48.56 12.56
CA THR A 196 59.65 48.27 11.21
C THR A 196 60.62 47.10 11.15
N PRO A 197 61.61 46.89 12.01
CA PRO A 197 62.52 45.74 12.00
C PRO A 197 61.80 44.39 12.17
N PHE A 198 60.59 44.38 12.75
CA PHE A 198 59.81 43.19 13.08
C PHE A 198 58.71 42.91 12.04
N TYR A 199 58.49 43.77 11.03
CA TYR A 199 57.47 43.61 10.00
C TYR A 199 57.47 42.25 9.30
N PRO A 200 58.64 41.66 8.97
CA PRO A 200 58.66 40.35 8.32
C PRO A 200 58.09 39.21 9.19
N SER A 201 57.97 39.44 10.52
CA SER A 201 57.41 38.44 11.47
C SER A 201 55.90 38.56 11.64
N PHE A 202 55.30 39.64 11.15
CA PHE A 202 53.85 39.85 11.30
C PHE A 202 53.09 39.22 10.15
N ILE A 203 51.83 38.93 10.38
CA ILE A 203 50.94 38.24 9.43
C ILE A 203 50.50 39.18 8.30
N ARG A 204 50.36 40.47 8.62
CA ARG A 204 49.97 41.51 7.68
C ARG A 204 50.69 42.82 8.04
N GLU A 205 50.59 43.82 7.16
CA GLU A 205 51.10 45.16 7.43
C GLU A 205 50.41 45.78 8.62
N VAL A 206 51.20 46.52 9.42
CA VAL A 206 50.74 47.25 10.59
C VAL A 206 49.98 48.49 10.16
N THR A 207 48.79 48.66 10.65
CA THR A 207 47.97 49.84 10.34
C THR A 207 47.99 50.84 11.48
N LYS A 208 47.65 52.10 11.15
CA LYS A 208 47.50 53.14 12.19
C LYS A 208 46.53 52.75 13.28
N GLU A 209 45.46 52.00 12.96
CA GLU A 209 44.48 51.50 13.93
C GLU A 209 45.11 50.49 14.89
N ASP A 210 45.99 49.61 14.43
CA ASP A 210 46.72 48.67 15.28
C ASP A 210 47.62 49.40 16.28
N ILE A 211 48.33 50.45 15.81
CA ILE A 211 49.18 51.29 16.67
C ILE A 211 48.34 52.03 17.71
N LEU A 212 47.20 52.58 17.33
CA LEU A 212 46.27 53.22 18.29
C LEU A 212 45.81 52.24 19.36
N LYS A 213 45.48 50.97 18.97
CA LYS A 213 45.13 49.93 19.93
C LYS A 213 46.29 49.59 20.90
N LEU A 214 47.53 49.61 20.42
CA LEU A 214 48.71 49.43 21.27
C LEU A 214 48.81 50.53 22.31
N MET A 215 48.51 51.76 21.95
CA MET A 215 48.57 52.95 22.87
C MET A 215 47.44 52.90 23.93
N GLU A 216 46.34 52.19 23.67
CA GLU A 216 45.24 51.97 24.61
C GLU A 216 45.54 50.89 25.66
N ILE A 217 46.67 50.18 25.56
CA ILE A 217 47.06 49.15 26.51
C ILE A 217 47.31 49.78 27.92
N LYS A 218 46.55 49.36 28.90
CA LYS A 218 46.62 49.83 30.27
C LYS A 218 47.95 49.41 30.90
N MET A 219 48.59 50.34 31.63
CA MET A 219 49.86 50.11 32.39
C MET A 219 49.76 48.84 33.26
N GLY A 220 48.59 48.58 33.89
CA GLY A 220 48.39 47.35 34.68
C GLY A 220 48.50 46.05 33.89
N ARG A 221 48.25 46.08 32.56
CA ARG A 221 48.46 44.92 31.66
C ARG A 221 49.92 44.77 31.32
N ILE A 222 50.62 45.87 31.08
CA ILE A 222 52.08 45.90 30.84
C ILE A 222 52.87 45.35 32.06
N LEU A 223 52.52 45.78 33.28
CA LEU A 223 53.16 45.31 34.50
C LEU A 223 52.92 43.82 34.82
N LYS A 224 51.81 43.24 34.32
CA LYS A 224 51.45 41.85 34.51
C LYS A 224 51.83 41.00 33.30
N PHE A 225 52.45 41.56 32.26
CA PHE A 225 52.83 40.88 31.09
C PHE A 225 53.87 39.80 31.41
N ASN A 226 53.65 38.61 30.84
CA ASN A 226 54.54 37.46 30.94
C ASN A 226 54.79 36.91 29.54
N THR A 227 56.04 36.99 29.11
CA THR A 227 56.49 36.57 27.78
C THR A 227 56.15 35.09 27.51
N ASP A 228 56.42 34.20 28.47
CA ASP A 228 56.17 32.76 28.27
C ASP A 228 54.69 32.48 27.99
N LYS A 229 53.79 33.17 28.76
CA LYS A 229 52.34 33.03 28.50
C LYS A 229 51.90 33.64 27.19
N ALA A 230 52.54 34.72 26.73
CA ALA A 230 52.27 35.30 25.43
C ALA A 230 52.69 34.35 24.31
N ASP A 231 53.85 33.71 24.46
CA ASP A 231 54.35 32.70 23.51
C ASP A 231 53.48 31.46 23.50
N GLU A 232 53.02 30.97 24.63
CA GLU A 232 52.05 29.87 24.72
C GLU A 232 50.74 30.23 24.02
N LEU A 233 50.23 31.44 24.20
CA LEU A 233 49.01 31.90 23.51
C LEU A 233 49.19 31.99 22.03
N ILE A 234 50.31 32.57 21.56
CA ILE A 234 50.66 32.66 20.13
C ILE A 234 50.81 31.26 19.51
N ALA A 235 51.49 30.34 20.21
CA ALA A 235 51.64 28.95 19.74
C ALA A 235 50.30 28.27 19.60
N ARG A 236 49.41 28.40 20.60
CA ARG A 236 48.04 27.83 20.56
C ARG A 236 47.23 28.39 19.39
N MET A 237 47.27 29.71 19.15
CA MET A 237 46.57 30.32 18.01
C MET A 237 47.09 29.78 16.67
N LYS A 238 48.40 29.53 16.53
CA LYS A 238 48.97 28.93 15.33
C LYS A 238 48.52 27.48 15.13
N GLU A 239 48.43 26.71 16.21
CA GLU A 239 47.88 25.35 16.17
C GLU A 239 46.42 25.36 15.76
N GLU A 240 45.59 26.25 16.33
CA GLU A 240 44.17 26.38 15.93
C GLU A 240 44.01 26.78 14.47
N ILE A 241 44.88 27.64 13.93
CA ILE A 241 44.88 27.99 12.49
C ILE A 241 45.22 26.77 11.64
N ALA A 242 46.24 25.98 12.05
CA ALA A 242 46.64 24.80 11.34
C ALA A 242 45.53 23.73 11.31
N GLU A 243 44.81 23.56 12.44
CA GLU A 243 43.63 22.67 12.48
C GLU A 243 42.51 23.17 11.57
N ILE A 244 42.24 24.48 11.54
CA ILE A 244 41.22 25.06 10.64
C ILE A 244 41.62 24.87 9.18
N ASP A 245 42.90 25.03 8.84
CA ASP A 245 43.42 24.81 7.49
C ASP A 245 43.31 23.36 7.04
N ASP A 246 43.56 22.41 7.94
CA ASP A 246 43.30 20.99 7.67
C ASP A 246 41.81 20.72 7.44
N HIS A 247 40.93 21.27 8.28
CA HIS A 247 39.48 21.16 8.09
C HIS A 247 39.00 21.79 6.80
N LEU A 248 39.58 22.91 6.36
CA LEU A 248 39.26 23.56 5.08
C LEU A 248 39.76 22.73 3.89
N ALA A 249 40.95 22.10 4.01
CA ALA A 249 41.49 21.21 3.00
C ALA A 249 40.63 19.93 2.86
N HIS A 250 40.04 19.45 3.96
CA HIS A 250 39.20 18.25 4.03
C HIS A 250 37.74 18.57 4.39
N ILE A 251 37.19 19.65 3.81
CA ILE A 251 35.88 20.21 4.17
C ILE A 251 34.72 19.21 4.05
N VAL A 252 34.81 18.25 3.11
CA VAL A 252 33.79 17.20 2.93
C VAL A 252 33.79 16.26 4.15
N ASP A 253 34.94 15.82 4.60
CA ASP A 253 35.06 14.94 5.77
C ASP A 253 34.64 15.66 7.04
N TYR A 254 35.03 16.92 7.17
CA TYR A 254 34.56 17.78 8.26
C TYR A 254 33.02 17.88 8.30
N THR A 255 32.38 18.10 7.14
CA THR A 255 30.92 18.14 7.02
C THR A 255 30.27 16.81 7.37
N VAL A 256 30.84 15.69 6.93
CA VAL A 256 30.37 14.33 7.29
C VAL A 256 30.44 14.11 8.80
N ASN A 257 31.56 14.48 9.41
CA ASN A 257 31.75 14.37 10.86
C ASN A 257 30.77 15.24 11.64
N TRP A 258 30.48 16.45 11.16
CA TRP A 258 29.47 17.33 11.72
C TRP A 258 28.06 16.68 11.72
N TYR A 259 27.65 16.08 10.60
CA TYR A 259 26.39 15.32 10.53
C TYR A 259 26.40 14.09 11.45
N GLN A 260 27.54 13.42 11.57
CA GLN A 260 27.68 12.28 12.49
C GLN A 260 27.52 12.71 13.96
N MET A 261 28.09 13.85 14.33
CA MET A 261 27.93 14.46 15.66
C MET A 261 26.47 14.79 15.94
N LEU A 262 25.77 15.43 14.98
CA LEU A 262 24.34 15.71 15.09
C LEU A 262 23.51 14.44 15.27
N LYS A 263 23.80 13.41 14.50
CA LYS A 263 23.13 12.10 14.62
C LYS A 263 23.33 11.48 15.99
N ASN A 264 24.56 11.54 16.52
CA ASN A 264 24.87 10.98 17.84
C ASN A 264 24.18 11.76 18.97
N LYS A 265 24.17 13.09 18.87
CA LYS A 265 23.62 13.97 19.90
C LYS A 265 22.09 13.97 19.92
N TYR A 266 21.44 14.00 18.75
CA TYR A 266 20.00 14.23 18.64
C TYR A 266 19.22 13.05 18.04
N GLY A 267 19.87 12.11 17.36
CA GLY A 267 19.19 11.04 16.60
C GLY A 267 18.26 10.17 17.44
N LYS A 268 18.55 9.99 18.73
CA LYS A 268 17.69 9.24 19.65
C LYS A 268 16.32 9.90 19.87
N ASN A 269 16.24 11.23 19.73
CA ASN A 269 15.00 12.00 19.92
C ASN A 269 14.11 11.96 18.67
N PHE A 270 14.64 11.51 17.52
CA PHE A 270 13.96 11.48 16.24
C PHE A 270 14.02 10.09 15.62
N PRO A 271 13.50 9.04 16.29
CA PRO A 271 13.46 7.69 15.71
C PRO A 271 12.55 7.68 14.48
N ARG A 272 12.93 6.91 13.46
CA ARG A 272 12.08 6.70 12.30
C ARG A 272 10.88 5.82 12.70
N ARG A 273 9.67 6.37 12.65
CA ARG A 273 8.42 5.67 13.01
C ARG A 273 7.68 5.12 11.79
N THR A 274 7.92 5.68 10.60
CA THR A 274 7.24 5.27 9.37
C THR A 274 7.75 3.92 8.90
N GLU A 275 6.85 2.95 8.79
CA GLU A 275 7.11 1.65 8.20
C GLU A 275 6.75 1.67 6.71
N LEU A 276 7.65 1.16 5.87
CA LEU A 276 7.39 1.01 4.45
C LEU A 276 6.95 -0.43 4.19
N ARG A 277 5.68 -0.60 3.82
CA ARG A 277 5.06 -1.90 3.53
C ARG A 277 4.52 -1.93 2.11
N ASN A 278 4.44 -3.12 1.52
CA ASN A 278 3.60 -3.35 0.36
C ASN A 278 2.17 -3.54 0.85
N PHE A 279 1.26 -2.78 0.30
CA PHE A 279 -0.15 -3.03 0.50
C PHE A 279 -0.64 -3.95 -0.62
N ASP A 280 -1.28 -5.05 -0.24
CA ASP A 280 -2.01 -5.86 -1.18
C ASP A 280 -3.14 -5.02 -1.79
N THR A 281 -3.39 -5.23 -3.08
CA THR A 281 -4.46 -4.51 -3.76
C THR A 281 -5.79 -5.09 -3.25
N ILE A 282 -6.52 -4.29 -2.49
CA ILE A 282 -7.87 -4.64 -2.03
C ILE A 282 -8.81 -4.39 -3.19
N GLU A 283 -9.43 -5.46 -3.69
CA GLU A 283 -10.51 -5.36 -4.66
C GLU A 283 -11.81 -5.05 -3.91
N ALA A 284 -12.31 -3.82 -4.04
CA ALA A 284 -13.51 -3.37 -3.32
C ALA A 284 -14.71 -4.31 -3.51
N ALA A 285 -14.85 -4.90 -4.70
CA ALA A 285 -15.92 -5.86 -4.99
C ALA A 285 -15.84 -7.17 -4.17
N LYS A 286 -14.66 -7.52 -3.64
CA LYS A 286 -14.50 -8.73 -2.81
C LYS A 286 -14.77 -8.48 -1.33
N VAL A 287 -14.65 -7.26 -0.88
CA VAL A 287 -14.78 -6.89 0.54
C VAL A 287 -16.09 -6.21 0.87
N VAL A 288 -16.78 -5.64 -0.13
CA VAL A 288 -18.09 -5.02 0.07
C VAL A 288 -19.11 -6.07 0.51
N GLU A 289 -20.01 -5.66 1.38
CA GLU A 289 -21.14 -6.49 1.78
C GLU A 289 -22.22 -6.50 0.69
N ALA A 290 -22.77 -7.70 0.40
CA ALA A 290 -23.90 -7.85 -0.52
C ALA A 290 -25.20 -7.45 0.21
N ASN A 291 -25.46 -6.15 0.28
CA ASN A 291 -26.55 -5.54 1.01
C ASN A 291 -27.81 -5.28 0.15
N GLU A 292 -27.68 -5.47 -1.13
CA GLU A 292 -28.76 -5.29 -2.11
C GLU A 292 -29.23 -6.63 -2.67
N LYS A 293 -30.43 -6.65 -3.21
CA LYS A 293 -31.02 -7.83 -3.87
C LYS A 293 -31.29 -7.50 -5.33
N LEU A 294 -30.73 -8.30 -6.23
CA LEU A 294 -30.95 -8.19 -7.66
C LEU A 294 -32.22 -8.93 -8.05
N TYR A 295 -33.06 -8.28 -8.83
CA TYR A 295 -34.31 -8.83 -9.37
C TYR A 295 -34.33 -8.70 -10.89
N ILE A 296 -35.18 -9.50 -11.54
CA ILE A 296 -35.37 -9.48 -13.00
C ILE A 296 -36.84 -9.53 -13.36
N ASN A 297 -37.22 -8.67 -14.29
CA ASN A 297 -38.49 -8.75 -15.02
C ASN A 297 -38.21 -9.22 -16.46
N ARG A 298 -38.46 -10.51 -16.71
CA ARG A 298 -38.16 -11.15 -18.02
C ARG A 298 -39.09 -10.69 -19.13
N GLU A 299 -40.34 -10.34 -18.79
CA GLU A 299 -41.35 -9.96 -19.78
C GLU A 299 -41.06 -8.56 -20.31
N GLU A 300 -40.77 -7.65 -19.43
CA GLU A 300 -40.48 -6.26 -19.78
C GLU A 300 -39.02 -6.02 -20.16
N GLY A 301 -38.12 -6.91 -19.77
CA GLY A 301 -36.67 -6.81 -20.06
C GLY A 301 -35.90 -5.89 -19.12
N PHE A 302 -36.30 -5.80 -17.85
CA PHE A 302 -35.63 -4.99 -16.84
C PHE A 302 -34.90 -5.86 -15.80
N ILE A 303 -33.80 -5.33 -15.32
CA ILE A 303 -33.08 -5.84 -14.14
C ILE A 303 -32.89 -4.68 -13.15
N GLY A 304 -32.76 -4.97 -11.85
CA GLY A 304 -32.45 -3.94 -10.86
C GLY A 304 -32.77 -4.31 -9.42
N THR A 305 -32.38 -3.43 -8.50
CA THR A 305 -32.59 -3.62 -7.06
C THR A 305 -33.95 -3.14 -6.58
N ALA A 306 -34.57 -2.21 -7.29
CA ALA A 306 -35.89 -1.68 -6.95
C ALA A 306 -37.06 -2.57 -7.41
N LEU A 307 -36.83 -3.63 -8.19
CA LEU A 307 -37.83 -4.52 -8.76
C LEU A 307 -38.30 -5.60 -7.76
N LYS A 308 -38.64 -5.23 -6.54
CA LYS A 308 -38.91 -6.15 -5.40
C LYS A 308 -40.11 -7.10 -5.60
N LYS A 309 -40.98 -6.84 -6.60
CA LYS A 309 -42.14 -7.68 -6.94
C LYS A 309 -41.82 -8.74 -8.00
N ASP A 310 -40.66 -8.66 -8.64
CA ASP A 310 -40.23 -9.52 -9.72
C ASP A 310 -39.36 -10.70 -9.22
N GLU A 311 -38.86 -11.52 -10.13
CA GLU A 311 -38.05 -12.70 -9.82
C GLU A 311 -36.73 -12.31 -9.13
N PHE A 312 -36.46 -12.84 -7.92
CA PHE A 312 -35.19 -12.66 -7.24
C PHE A 312 -34.08 -13.46 -7.93
N VAL A 313 -32.92 -12.84 -8.15
CA VAL A 313 -31.76 -13.46 -8.82
C VAL A 313 -30.67 -13.81 -7.81
N ALA A 314 -30.12 -12.82 -7.13
CA ALA A 314 -29.00 -12.99 -6.20
C ALA A 314 -28.86 -11.77 -5.27
N ASN A 315 -28.12 -11.94 -4.18
CA ASN A 315 -27.63 -10.81 -3.40
C ASN A 315 -26.45 -10.16 -4.13
N CYS A 316 -26.40 -8.83 -4.11
CA CYS A 316 -25.36 -8.04 -4.76
C CYS A 316 -25.02 -6.79 -3.94
N SER A 317 -24.07 -6.03 -4.40
CA SER A 317 -23.74 -4.71 -3.90
C SER A 317 -23.94 -3.66 -5.00
N ASP A 318 -23.97 -2.39 -4.61
CA ASP A 318 -24.08 -1.23 -5.52
C ASP A 318 -22.89 -1.08 -6.50
N ILE A 319 -21.76 -1.74 -6.21
CA ILE A 319 -20.53 -1.70 -7.03
C ILE A 319 -20.35 -2.92 -7.91
N ASP A 320 -21.22 -3.93 -7.80
CA ASP A 320 -21.15 -5.14 -8.60
C ASP A 320 -21.58 -4.90 -10.06
N ASP A 321 -21.15 -5.80 -10.90
CA ASP A 321 -21.63 -5.92 -12.27
C ASP A 321 -22.59 -7.10 -12.40
N VAL A 322 -23.51 -7.01 -13.35
CA VAL A 322 -24.48 -8.05 -13.69
C VAL A 322 -24.24 -8.52 -15.11
N ILE A 323 -24.16 -9.83 -15.30
CA ILE A 323 -24.11 -10.46 -16.62
C ILE A 323 -25.52 -10.90 -17.04
N VAL A 324 -25.90 -10.59 -18.26
CA VAL A 324 -27.18 -10.95 -18.85
C VAL A 324 -26.96 -11.67 -20.16
N PHE A 325 -27.47 -12.90 -20.30
CA PHE A 325 -27.49 -13.63 -21.56
C PHE A 325 -28.88 -13.65 -22.17
N PHE A 326 -28.95 -13.52 -23.49
CA PHE A 326 -30.18 -13.52 -24.27
C PHE A 326 -30.31 -14.80 -25.12
N ARG A 327 -31.55 -15.10 -25.53
CA ARG A 327 -31.83 -16.32 -26.32
C ARG A 327 -31.23 -16.29 -27.72
N ASP A 328 -30.94 -15.14 -28.28
CA ASP A 328 -30.29 -14.97 -29.59
C ASP A 328 -28.77 -15.20 -29.56
N GLY A 329 -28.20 -15.47 -28.38
CA GLY A 329 -26.77 -15.70 -28.18
C GLY A 329 -25.97 -14.48 -27.81
N LYS A 330 -26.61 -13.35 -27.69
CA LYS A 330 -25.95 -12.12 -27.18
C LYS A 330 -25.84 -12.14 -25.65
N TYR A 331 -24.90 -11.37 -25.15
CA TYR A 331 -24.83 -11.07 -23.73
C TYR A 331 -24.22 -9.68 -23.48
N ILE A 332 -24.53 -9.12 -22.33
CA ILE A 332 -24.04 -7.82 -21.87
C ILE A 332 -23.62 -7.91 -20.41
N VAL A 333 -22.65 -7.12 -20.03
CA VAL A 333 -22.31 -6.89 -18.60
C VAL A 333 -22.52 -5.43 -18.27
N THR A 334 -23.27 -5.17 -17.22
CA THR A 334 -23.70 -3.82 -16.84
C THR A 334 -23.60 -3.63 -15.33
N PRO A 335 -23.31 -2.41 -14.82
CA PRO A 335 -23.36 -2.13 -13.38
C PRO A 335 -24.73 -2.41 -12.79
N VAL A 336 -24.77 -2.79 -11.50
CA VAL A 336 -26.00 -2.81 -10.72
C VAL A 336 -26.64 -1.42 -10.72
N ALA A 337 -27.94 -1.36 -10.87
CA ALA A 337 -28.75 -0.15 -10.85
C ALA A 337 -30.13 -0.45 -10.25
N ASP A 338 -30.85 0.59 -9.84
CA ASP A 338 -32.20 0.45 -9.27
C ASP A 338 -33.18 -0.20 -10.27
N LYS A 339 -33.16 0.27 -11.52
CA LYS A 339 -33.92 -0.30 -12.63
C LYS A 339 -33.22 0.01 -13.95
N LYS A 340 -32.88 -1.02 -14.72
CA LYS A 340 -32.21 -0.87 -16.00
C LYS A 340 -32.86 -1.77 -17.06
N PHE A 341 -33.21 -1.17 -18.18
CA PHE A 341 -33.66 -1.93 -19.36
C PHE A 341 -32.43 -2.55 -20.05
N VAL A 342 -32.46 -3.86 -20.22
CA VAL A 342 -31.36 -4.61 -20.86
C VAL A 342 -31.79 -5.30 -22.15
N GLY A 343 -33.09 -5.42 -22.39
CA GLY A 343 -33.66 -6.05 -23.56
C GLY A 343 -34.57 -7.23 -23.23
N LYS A 344 -35.38 -7.63 -24.18
CA LYS A 344 -36.30 -8.79 -24.07
C LYS A 344 -35.60 -10.12 -24.37
N ASN A 345 -36.28 -11.22 -24.10
CA ASN A 345 -35.78 -12.60 -24.34
C ASN A 345 -34.56 -12.97 -23.46
N ILE A 346 -34.52 -12.45 -22.22
CA ILE A 346 -33.47 -12.77 -21.26
C ILE A 346 -33.49 -14.27 -20.95
N LEU A 347 -32.34 -14.91 -21.08
CA LEU A 347 -32.11 -16.31 -20.79
C LEU A 347 -31.58 -16.56 -19.39
N TYR A 348 -30.56 -15.76 -18.99
CA TYR A 348 -29.86 -15.90 -17.71
C TYR A 348 -29.38 -14.55 -17.21
N VAL A 349 -29.46 -14.34 -15.89
CA VAL A 349 -28.92 -13.16 -15.19
C VAL A 349 -28.22 -13.63 -13.92
N ASN A 350 -27.09 -13.05 -13.61
CA ASN A 350 -26.42 -13.21 -12.31
C ASN A 350 -25.38 -12.11 -12.09
N VAL A 351 -24.87 -12.01 -10.86
CA VAL A 351 -23.73 -11.13 -10.53
C VAL A 351 -22.49 -11.60 -11.29
N PHE A 352 -21.80 -10.67 -11.94
CA PHE A 352 -20.60 -10.94 -12.73
C PHE A 352 -19.33 -10.71 -11.89
N LYS A 353 -18.48 -11.71 -11.84
CA LYS A 353 -17.16 -11.63 -11.18
C LYS A 353 -16.07 -11.49 -12.24
N LYS A 354 -15.44 -10.33 -12.29
CA LYS A 354 -14.33 -10.06 -13.21
C LYS A 354 -13.16 -11.00 -12.93
N ASN A 355 -12.52 -11.52 -14.00
CA ASN A 355 -11.40 -12.47 -13.94
C ASN A 355 -11.77 -13.85 -13.36
N ASP A 356 -13.04 -14.16 -13.17
CA ASP A 356 -13.46 -15.49 -12.77
C ASP A 356 -13.28 -16.49 -13.93
N LYS A 357 -12.38 -17.45 -13.72
CA LYS A 357 -12.09 -18.54 -14.68
C LYS A 357 -12.80 -19.84 -14.31
N ARG A 358 -13.50 -19.86 -13.16
CA ARG A 358 -14.17 -21.08 -12.66
C ARG A 358 -15.63 -21.16 -13.08
N THR A 359 -16.31 -20.04 -13.24
CA THR A 359 -17.68 -20.03 -13.79
C THR A 359 -17.63 -20.34 -15.27
N ILE A 360 -18.05 -21.56 -15.62
CA ILE A 360 -18.11 -22.07 -16.99
C ILE A 360 -19.55 -22.09 -17.46
N TYR A 361 -19.77 -21.50 -18.62
CA TYR A 361 -21.04 -21.55 -19.33
C TYR A 361 -21.03 -22.70 -20.33
N ASN A 362 -21.95 -23.65 -20.15
CA ASN A 362 -22.16 -24.77 -21.08
C ASN A 362 -23.37 -24.45 -21.94
N ILE A 363 -23.18 -24.37 -23.25
CA ILE A 363 -24.26 -24.00 -24.15
C ILE A 363 -24.35 -24.93 -25.37
N THR A 364 -25.56 -25.06 -25.88
CA THR A 364 -25.76 -25.47 -27.25
C THR A 364 -26.51 -24.35 -27.99
N TYR A 365 -26.15 -24.11 -29.24
CA TYR A 365 -26.83 -23.13 -30.07
C TYR A 365 -27.01 -23.62 -31.50
N ARG A 366 -28.09 -23.20 -32.13
CA ARG A 366 -28.35 -23.40 -33.54
C ARG A 366 -27.84 -22.16 -34.29
N ASP A 367 -27.02 -22.41 -35.32
CA ASP A 367 -26.45 -21.35 -36.15
C ASP A 367 -27.37 -21.05 -37.33
N GLY A 368 -28.04 -19.90 -37.30
CA GLY A 368 -29.06 -19.52 -38.24
C GLY A 368 -30.43 -20.21 -38.06
N LYS A 369 -31.38 -19.95 -38.96
CA LYS A 369 -32.78 -20.40 -38.86
C LYS A 369 -32.94 -21.95 -38.95
N GLU A 370 -32.14 -22.61 -39.79
CA GLU A 370 -32.19 -24.05 -40.04
C GLU A 370 -30.80 -24.71 -40.03
N GLY A 371 -29.81 -24.00 -39.43
CA GLY A 371 -28.43 -24.41 -39.47
C GLY A 371 -28.03 -25.48 -38.48
N THR A 372 -26.74 -25.79 -38.48
CA THR A 372 -26.10 -26.78 -37.60
C THR A 372 -26.21 -26.37 -36.13
N THR A 373 -26.46 -27.33 -35.27
CA THR A 373 -26.40 -27.12 -33.82
C THR A 373 -25.01 -27.45 -33.30
N TYR A 374 -24.44 -26.49 -32.57
CA TYR A 374 -23.12 -26.61 -31.96
C TYR A 374 -23.24 -26.74 -30.44
N ILE A 375 -22.21 -27.32 -29.83
CA ILE A 375 -22.01 -27.45 -28.38
C ILE A 375 -20.68 -26.84 -27.99
N LYS A 376 -20.63 -26.06 -26.93
CA LYS A 376 -19.38 -25.47 -26.41
C LYS A 376 -19.43 -25.14 -24.94
N ARG A 377 -18.23 -24.97 -24.37
CA ARG A 377 -17.97 -24.54 -23.01
C ARG A 377 -17.04 -23.34 -23.02
N PHE A 378 -17.32 -22.34 -22.23
CA PHE A 378 -16.46 -21.14 -22.15
C PHE A 378 -16.62 -20.40 -20.81
N ALA A 379 -15.61 -19.59 -20.45
CA ALA A 379 -15.67 -18.62 -19.36
C ALA A 379 -15.77 -17.20 -19.92
N VAL A 380 -16.35 -16.29 -19.14
CA VAL A 380 -16.35 -14.85 -19.40
C VAL A 380 -15.49 -14.17 -18.34
N THR A 381 -14.25 -13.83 -18.67
CA THR A 381 -13.27 -13.27 -17.72
C THR A 381 -13.11 -11.77 -17.80
N GLY A 382 -13.27 -11.17 -18.98
CA GLY A 382 -13.10 -9.75 -19.21
C GLY A 382 -14.04 -9.21 -20.27
N VAL A 383 -14.68 -8.10 -19.97
CA VAL A 383 -15.65 -7.41 -20.83
C VAL A 383 -15.56 -5.91 -20.62
N VAL A 384 -16.03 -5.14 -21.59
CA VAL A 384 -16.32 -3.72 -21.45
C VAL A 384 -17.78 -3.59 -21.02
N ARG A 385 -18.07 -2.79 -20.01
CA ARG A 385 -19.44 -2.52 -19.52
C ARG A 385 -20.31 -1.95 -20.63
N ASP A 386 -21.57 -2.35 -20.63
CA ASP A 386 -22.62 -1.88 -21.56
C ASP A 386 -22.34 -2.14 -23.04
N ARG A 387 -21.39 -3.04 -23.36
CA ARG A 387 -21.12 -3.52 -24.71
C ARG A 387 -21.75 -4.89 -24.91
N GLU A 388 -22.46 -5.06 -26.03
CA GLU A 388 -22.95 -6.38 -26.46
C GLU A 388 -21.84 -7.27 -27.02
N TYR A 389 -21.90 -8.53 -26.68
CA TYR A 389 -21.05 -9.59 -27.18
C TYR A 389 -21.93 -10.73 -27.68
N ASP A 390 -21.43 -11.50 -28.64
CA ASP A 390 -22.12 -12.66 -29.19
C ASP A 390 -21.33 -13.94 -28.87
N VAL A 391 -22.03 -14.98 -28.42
CA VAL A 391 -21.45 -16.32 -28.18
C VAL A 391 -21.75 -17.29 -29.35
N THR A 392 -22.51 -16.88 -30.35
CA THR A 392 -22.72 -17.62 -31.61
C THR A 392 -21.70 -17.20 -32.66
N GLN A 393 -21.94 -17.46 -33.93
CA GLN A 393 -21.10 -16.98 -35.04
C GLN A 393 -21.65 -15.70 -35.67
N GLY A 394 -22.70 -15.10 -35.08
CA GLY A 394 -23.34 -13.88 -35.59
C GLY A 394 -24.25 -14.09 -36.78
N THR A 395 -24.52 -15.34 -37.17
CA THR A 395 -25.49 -15.65 -38.23
C THR A 395 -26.90 -15.21 -37.81
N PRO A 396 -27.65 -14.47 -38.64
CA PRO A 396 -29.02 -14.07 -38.31
C PRO A 396 -29.90 -15.25 -37.91
N ASP A 397 -30.82 -15.06 -36.95
CA ASP A 397 -31.72 -16.11 -36.41
C ASP A 397 -31.01 -17.23 -35.65
N SER A 398 -29.75 -17.06 -35.29
CA SER A 398 -29.06 -17.97 -34.36
C SER A 398 -29.77 -17.96 -33.00
N ARG A 399 -29.81 -19.11 -32.33
CA ARG A 399 -30.51 -19.22 -31.05
C ARG A 399 -29.85 -20.25 -30.12
N ILE A 400 -29.74 -19.87 -28.85
CA ILE A 400 -29.34 -20.80 -27.79
C ILE A 400 -30.47 -21.81 -27.57
N THR A 401 -30.13 -23.08 -27.61
CA THR A 401 -31.06 -24.21 -27.44
C THR A 401 -30.94 -24.89 -26.09
N TYR A 402 -29.79 -24.75 -25.42
CA TYR A 402 -29.54 -25.18 -24.07
C TYR A 402 -28.52 -24.22 -23.41
N PHE A 403 -28.69 -23.96 -22.14
CA PHE A 403 -27.79 -23.08 -21.35
C PHE A 403 -27.70 -23.56 -19.91
N SER A 404 -26.48 -23.64 -19.37
CA SER A 404 -26.23 -23.74 -17.95
C SER A 404 -25.04 -22.88 -17.55
N ALA A 405 -25.09 -22.33 -16.34
CA ALA A 405 -23.99 -21.61 -15.71
C ALA A 405 -23.46 -22.45 -14.55
N ASN A 406 -22.18 -22.77 -14.60
CA ASN A 406 -21.53 -23.74 -13.72
C ASN A 406 -20.40 -23.07 -12.92
N PRO A 407 -20.63 -22.64 -11.65
CA PRO A 407 -19.68 -21.82 -10.87
C PRO A 407 -18.34 -22.49 -10.56
N ASN A 408 -18.26 -23.80 -10.69
CA ASN A 408 -17.05 -24.57 -10.48
C ASN A 408 -16.70 -25.47 -11.69
N GLY A 409 -17.15 -25.10 -12.89
CA GLY A 409 -16.84 -25.82 -14.10
C GLY A 409 -17.47 -27.21 -14.18
N GLU A 410 -18.63 -27.40 -13.58
CA GLU A 410 -19.39 -28.64 -13.65
C GLU A 410 -19.76 -28.97 -15.11
N ALA A 411 -19.83 -30.24 -15.42
CA ALA A 411 -20.17 -30.74 -16.74
C ALA A 411 -21.31 -31.74 -16.64
N GLU A 412 -22.46 -31.33 -17.11
CA GLU A 412 -23.68 -32.14 -17.13
C GLU A 412 -23.80 -32.99 -18.41
N ILE A 413 -24.61 -34.04 -18.31
CA ILE A 413 -25.05 -34.85 -19.44
C ILE A 413 -26.40 -34.33 -19.91
N ILE A 414 -26.51 -34.02 -21.19
CA ILE A 414 -27.74 -33.56 -21.83
C ILE A 414 -28.34 -34.65 -22.70
N LYS A 415 -29.67 -34.67 -22.75
CA LYS A 415 -30.48 -35.52 -23.67
C LYS A 415 -30.94 -34.64 -24.81
N VAL A 416 -30.56 -35.02 -26.02
CA VAL A 416 -30.92 -34.35 -27.28
C VAL A 416 -32.00 -35.15 -27.97
N THR A 417 -33.12 -34.50 -28.25
CA THR A 417 -34.23 -35.07 -29.02
C THR A 417 -34.32 -34.35 -30.37
N LEU A 418 -34.20 -35.08 -31.46
CA LEU A 418 -34.32 -34.57 -32.83
C LEU A 418 -35.78 -34.47 -33.26
N LYS A 419 -36.07 -33.61 -34.24
CA LYS A 419 -37.39 -33.65 -34.90
C LYS A 419 -37.57 -34.96 -35.63
N PRO A 420 -38.76 -35.56 -35.58
CA PRO A 420 -39.04 -36.79 -36.31
C PRO A 420 -38.74 -36.65 -37.82
N ASN A 421 -37.97 -37.58 -38.37
CA ASN A 421 -37.63 -37.65 -39.78
C ASN A 421 -37.53 -39.11 -40.16
N PRO A 422 -38.24 -39.59 -41.23
CA PRO A 422 -38.25 -41.00 -41.65
C PRO A 422 -36.86 -41.57 -41.93
N ARG A 423 -35.89 -40.74 -42.28
CA ARG A 423 -34.52 -41.16 -42.61
C ARG A 423 -33.59 -41.23 -41.37
N VAL A 424 -34.07 -40.90 -40.17
CA VAL A 424 -33.27 -40.88 -38.97
C VAL A 424 -33.64 -42.05 -38.07
N ARG A 425 -32.72 -43.01 -37.91
CA ARG A 425 -32.94 -44.19 -37.07
C ARG A 425 -32.91 -43.91 -35.59
N ARG A 426 -32.08 -42.94 -35.14
CA ARG A 426 -31.89 -42.60 -33.74
C ARG A 426 -32.32 -41.17 -33.50
N ILE A 427 -33.50 -40.96 -32.95
CA ILE A 427 -34.10 -39.65 -32.69
C ILE A 427 -33.61 -39.05 -31.37
N ILE A 428 -33.13 -39.89 -30.42
CA ILE A 428 -32.68 -39.47 -29.09
C ILE A 428 -31.25 -39.95 -28.89
N PHE A 429 -30.39 -39.04 -28.44
CA PHE A 429 -29.03 -39.36 -28.01
C PHE A 429 -28.60 -38.47 -26.86
N GLU A 430 -27.52 -38.83 -26.21
CA GLU A 430 -26.95 -38.12 -25.08
C GLU A 430 -25.61 -37.50 -25.45
N ARG A 431 -25.27 -36.43 -24.79
CA ARG A 431 -23.97 -35.80 -24.92
C ARG A 431 -23.48 -35.32 -23.56
N ASP A 432 -22.24 -35.65 -23.25
CA ASP A 432 -21.57 -35.24 -22.02
C ASP A 432 -20.74 -33.97 -22.29
N PHE A 433 -20.96 -32.93 -21.50
CA PHE A 433 -20.16 -31.70 -21.58
C PHE A 433 -18.72 -31.92 -21.11
N SER A 434 -18.40 -32.92 -20.28
CA SER A 434 -17.04 -33.23 -19.86
C SER A 434 -16.09 -33.55 -21.02
N GLU A 435 -16.62 -34.08 -22.10
CA GLU A 435 -15.89 -34.36 -23.35
C GLU A 435 -15.58 -33.10 -24.16
N ILE A 436 -16.19 -31.96 -23.82
CA ILE A 436 -16.04 -30.71 -24.55
C ILE A 436 -15.01 -29.83 -23.87
N SER A 437 -13.91 -29.52 -24.55
CA SER A 437 -12.87 -28.63 -24.03
C SER A 437 -13.39 -27.21 -23.81
N ILE A 438 -12.99 -26.60 -22.70
CA ILE A 438 -13.27 -25.18 -22.41
C ILE A 438 -12.42 -24.33 -23.35
N LYS A 439 -13.06 -23.48 -24.16
CA LYS A 439 -12.40 -22.59 -25.14
C LYS A 439 -12.81 -21.13 -24.93
N GLY A 440 -12.24 -20.22 -25.70
CA GLY A 440 -12.63 -18.82 -25.68
C GLY A 440 -14.12 -18.63 -26.10
N ARG A 441 -14.75 -17.58 -25.56
CA ARG A 441 -16.17 -17.26 -25.81
C ARG A 441 -16.54 -17.11 -27.30
N GLN A 442 -15.57 -16.70 -28.13
CA GLN A 442 -15.76 -16.53 -29.59
C GLN A 442 -15.59 -17.83 -30.40
N ALA A 443 -15.13 -18.90 -29.76
CA ALA A 443 -14.98 -20.17 -30.46
C ALA A 443 -16.35 -20.70 -30.93
N GLN A 444 -16.41 -21.29 -32.13
CA GLN A 444 -17.63 -21.86 -32.71
C GLN A 444 -18.16 -23.04 -31.86
N GLY A 445 -17.26 -23.82 -31.27
CA GLY A 445 -17.61 -25.06 -30.59
C GLY A 445 -17.48 -26.28 -31.47
N VAL A 446 -18.06 -27.39 -31.02
CA VAL A 446 -18.08 -28.67 -31.72
C VAL A 446 -19.48 -28.91 -32.31
N ILE A 447 -19.59 -29.54 -33.45
CA ILE A 447 -20.88 -29.89 -34.03
C ILE A 447 -21.58 -30.92 -33.14
N LEU A 448 -22.72 -30.54 -32.59
CA LEU A 448 -23.61 -31.45 -31.86
C LEU A 448 -24.44 -32.30 -32.85
N THR A 449 -25.08 -31.64 -33.80
CA THR A 449 -25.84 -32.30 -34.87
C THR A 449 -26.13 -31.35 -36.03
N ARG A 450 -26.21 -31.89 -37.24
CA ARG A 450 -26.69 -31.18 -38.44
C ARG A 450 -28.19 -31.36 -38.67
N LEU A 451 -28.84 -32.22 -37.86
CA LEU A 451 -30.26 -32.51 -37.97
C LEU A 451 -31.07 -31.53 -37.09
N PRO A 452 -32.30 -31.20 -37.48
CA PRO A 452 -33.14 -30.30 -36.69
C PRO A 452 -33.43 -30.85 -35.30
N VAL A 453 -33.10 -30.06 -34.29
CA VAL A 453 -33.35 -30.39 -32.89
C VAL A 453 -34.77 -30.01 -32.51
N HIS A 454 -35.48 -30.91 -31.83
CA HIS A 454 -36.77 -30.63 -31.21
C HIS A 454 -36.61 -30.04 -29.82
N LYS A 455 -35.83 -30.72 -28.94
CA LYS A 455 -35.63 -30.32 -27.56
C LYS A 455 -34.29 -30.83 -27.01
N ILE A 456 -33.65 -30.03 -26.16
CA ILE A 456 -32.48 -30.44 -25.35
C ILE A 456 -32.83 -30.24 -23.88
N THR A 457 -32.61 -31.29 -23.07
CA THR A 457 -32.89 -31.27 -21.63
C THR A 457 -31.71 -31.78 -20.83
N LEU A 458 -31.57 -31.32 -19.62
CA LEU A 458 -30.63 -31.89 -18.64
C LEU A 458 -31.06 -33.34 -18.38
N LYS A 459 -30.11 -34.28 -18.47
CA LYS A 459 -30.30 -35.67 -18.05
C LYS A 459 -29.74 -35.92 -16.67
N GLN A 460 -28.49 -35.49 -16.45
CA GLN A 460 -27.76 -35.73 -15.20
C GLN A 460 -26.80 -34.57 -14.96
N LYS A 461 -26.74 -34.11 -13.72
CA LYS A 461 -25.70 -33.18 -13.28
C LYS A 461 -24.36 -33.93 -13.19
N GLY A 462 -23.27 -33.28 -13.61
CA GLY A 462 -21.92 -33.83 -13.56
C GLY A 462 -21.07 -33.09 -12.51
N GLY A 463 -19.89 -33.63 -12.27
CA GLY A 463 -18.91 -33.01 -11.40
C GLY A 463 -18.09 -31.91 -12.07
N SER A 464 -17.21 -31.26 -11.31
CA SER A 464 -16.27 -30.26 -11.83
C SER A 464 -15.22 -30.90 -12.75
N THR A 465 -14.94 -30.25 -13.88
CA THR A 465 -13.86 -30.62 -14.81
C THR A 465 -12.61 -29.77 -14.63
N LEU A 466 -12.62 -28.87 -13.66
CA LEU A 466 -11.51 -28.02 -13.30
C LEU A 466 -10.67 -28.68 -12.19
N GLY A 467 -9.41 -28.30 -12.07
CA GLY A 467 -8.56 -28.73 -10.96
C GLY A 467 -9.10 -28.32 -9.59
N GLY A 468 -8.49 -28.83 -8.53
CA GLY A 468 -8.91 -28.62 -7.16
C GLY A 468 -9.21 -27.16 -6.82
N ARG A 469 -10.14 -26.94 -5.91
CA ARG A 469 -10.52 -25.64 -5.41
C ARG A 469 -9.87 -25.40 -4.04
N LYS A 470 -9.14 -24.31 -3.91
CA LYS A 470 -8.54 -23.90 -2.62
C LYS A 470 -9.65 -23.47 -1.68
N VAL A 471 -9.62 -23.99 -0.46
CA VAL A 471 -10.60 -23.74 0.61
C VAL A 471 -9.90 -23.27 1.85
N TRP A 472 -10.46 -22.26 2.51
CA TRP A 472 -10.00 -21.72 3.78
C TRP A 472 -11.15 -21.74 4.79
N PHE A 473 -10.80 -21.86 6.08
CA PHE A 473 -11.72 -21.78 7.19
C PHE A 473 -11.48 -20.51 8.00
N ASP A 474 -12.50 -19.68 8.11
CA ASP A 474 -12.47 -18.45 8.91
C ASP A 474 -13.08 -18.76 10.29
N ARG A 475 -12.21 -18.84 11.31
CA ARG A 475 -12.61 -19.13 12.70
C ARG A 475 -13.43 -18.01 13.35
N ASP A 476 -13.36 -16.77 12.83
CA ASP A 476 -14.09 -15.65 13.42
C ASP A 476 -15.59 -15.75 13.14
N ILE A 477 -15.94 -16.30 11.99
CA ILE A 477 -17.33 -16.46 11.54
C ILE A 477 -17.76 -17.93 11.42
N LEU A 478 -16.86 -18.88 11.72
CA LEU A 478 -17.09 -20.32 11.67
C LEU A 478 -17.62 -20.78 10.30
N ARG A 479 -17.00 -20.26 9.23
CA ARG A 479 -17.41 -20.56 7.84
C ARG A 479 -16.22 -20.78 6.93
N LEU A 480 -16.50 -21.50 5.86
CA LEU A 480 -15.55 -21.68 4.76
C LEU A 480 -15.56 -20.46 3.84
N ASN A 481 -14.43 -20.25 3.16
CA ASN A 481 -14.33 -19.26 2.09
C ASN A 481 -13.33 -19.71 1.02
N TYR A 482 -13.39 -19.05 -0.15
CA TYR A 482 -12.48 -19.25 -1.27
C TYR A 482 -11.58 -18.03 -1.51
N ASP A 483 -11.61 -17.06 -0.60
CA ASP A 483 -10.99 -15.74 -0.75
C ASP A 483 -9.62 -15.65 -0.09
N GLY A 484 -9.12 -16.74 0.51
CA GLY A 484 -7.81 -16.78 1.17
C GLY A 484 -7.80 -16.27 2.59
N ARG A 485 -8.94 -16.29 3.31
CA ARG A 485 -9.08 -15.78 4.67
C ARG A 485 -9.08 -16.90 5.70
N GLY A 486 -8.30 -16.70 6.77
CA GLY A 486 -8.19 -17.68 7.84
C GLY A 486 -7.26 -18.84 7.50
N GLU A 487 -7.58 -20.02 7.99
CA GLU A 487 -6.78 -21.24 7.92
C GLU A 487 -6.93 -21.93 6.56
N TYR A 488 -5.82 -22.23 5.89
CA TYR A 488 -5.83 -22.93 4.60
C TYR A 488 -6.03 -24.43 4.81
N LEU A 489 -7.14 -24.97 4.30
CA LEU A 489 -7.49 -26.38 4.43
C LEU A 489 -6.96 -27.26 3.28
N GLY A 490 -6.53 -26.68 2.19
CA GLY A 490 -6.03 -27.42 1.01
C GLY A 490 -6.81 -27.20 -0.28
N GLU A 491 -6.47 -28.00 -1.30
CA GLU A 491 -7.22 -28.05 -2.56
C GLU A 491 -8.22 -29.21 -2.53
N PHE A 492 -9.49 -28.91 -2.82
CA PHE A 492 -10.61 -29.84 -2.77
C PHE A 492 -11.09 -30.18 -4.16
N GLN A 493 -11.25 -31.47 -4.44
CA GLN A 493 -11.96 -32.01 -5.60
C GLN A 493 -13.45 -32.15 -5.27
N SER A 494 -14.27 -32.53 -6.27
CA SER A 494 -15.72 -32.64 -6.09
C SER A 494 -16.14 -33.61 -4.98
N ASP A 495 -15.36 -34.63 -4.74
CA ASP A 495 -15.69 -35.75 -3.82
C ASP A 495 -15.00 -35.61 -2.45
N ASP A 496 -14.16 -34.59 -2.29
CA ASP A 496 -13.47 -34.32 -1.03
C ASP A 496 -14.46 -33.80 0.04
N THR A 497 -14.22 -34.20 1.29
CA THR A 497 -14.99 -33.77 2.44
C THR A 497 -14.10 -33.11 3.48
N ILE A 498 -14.72 -32.43 4.41
CA ILE A 498 -14.08 -31.79 5.56
C ILE A 498 -14.35 -32.63 6.78
N LEU A 499 -13.31 -32.92 7.57
CA LEU A 499 -13.40 -33.47 8.90
C LEU A 499 -13.54 -32.32 9.91
N VAL A 500 -14.53 -32.42 10.77
CA VAL A 500 -14.78 -31.51 11.88
C VAL A 500 -14.67 -32.29 13.17
N VAL A 501 -13.86 -31.81 14.13
CA VAL A 501 -13.73 -32.39 15.47
C VAL A 501 -14.08 -31.31 16.48
N LEU A 502 -14.96 -31.62 17.41
CA LEU A 502 -15.43 -30.74 18.45
C LEU A 502 -14.62 -30.95 19.74
N ASN A 503 -14.62 -29.94 20.61
CA ASN A 503 -13.91 -29.99 21.89
C ASN A 503 -14.48 -31.06 22.88
N ASN A 504 -15.69 -31.54 22.64
CA ASN A 504 -16.31 -32.61 23.42
C ASN A 504 -15.94 -34.03 22.93
N GLY A 505 -15.06 -34.13 21.90
CA GLY A 505 -14.62 -35.38 21.30
C GLY A 505 -15.52 -35.90 20.17
N GLU A 506 -16.67 -35.30 19.91
CA GLU A 506 -17.48 -35.62 18.75
C GLU A 506 -16.81 -35.21 17.46
N PHE A 507 -17.04 -35.96 16.38
CA PHE A 507 -16.58 -35.62 15.06
C PHE A 507 -17.59 -36.00 13.98
N TYR A 508 -17.54 -35.28 12.86
CA TYR A 508 -18.35 -35.56 11.68
C TYR A 508 -17.65 -35.11 10.39
N THR A 509 -18.16 -35.53 9.26
CA THR A 509 -17.69 -35.05 7.97
C THR A 509 -18.80 -34.28 7.27
N THR A 510 -18.39 -33.23 6.53
CA THR A 510 -19.30 -32.41 5.73
C THR A 510 -18.71 -32.11 4.37
N ASN A 511 -19.51 -31.63 3.43
CA ASN A 511 -19.04 -31.10 2.17
C ASN A 511 -18.37 -29.72 2.41
N PHE A 512 -17.72 -29.17 1.38
CA PHE A 512 -17.07 -27.86 1.45
C PHE A 512 -17.94 -26.72 0.87
N ASP A 513 -19.25 -26.77 1.07
CA ASP A 513 -20.17 -25.70 0.68
C ASP A 513 -20.00 -24.47 1.59
N LEU A 514 -19.98 -23.28 1.00
CA LEU A 514 -19.84 -22.02 1.74
C LEU A 514 -21.04 -21.69 2.63
N SER A 515 -22.19 -22.35 2.44
CA SER A 515 -23.37 -22.20 3.29
C SER A 515 -23.20 -22.88 4.65
N ASN A 516 -22.24 -23.81 4.78
CA ASN A 516 -21.98 -24.50 6.04
C ASN A 516 -21.55 -23.51 7.11
N HIS A 517 -22.12 -23.67 8.29
CA HIS A 517 -21.76 -22.96 9.51
C HIS A 517 -21.40 -24.00 10.56
N TYR A 518 -20.24 -23.82 11.16
CA TYR A 518 -19.70 -24.75 12.16
C TYR A 518 -19.97 -24.25 13.56
N GLU A 519 -19.88 -25.13 14.56
CA GLU A 519 -20.17 -24.84 15.93
C GLU A 519 -19.04 -24.04 16.61
N ASP A 520 -19.40 -23.28 17.67
CA ASP A 520 -18.43 -22.46 18.42
C ASP A 520 -17.37 -23.30 19.16
N ASN A 521 -17.68 -24.58 19.48
CA ASN A 521 -16.79 -25.51 20.15
C ASN A 521 -15.93 -26.36 19.20
N VAL A 522 -15.79 -25.94 17.96
CA VAL A 522 -14.92 -26.60 16.96
C VAL A 522 -13.45 -26.54 17.39
N SER A 523 -12.82 -27.72 17.50
CA SER A 523 -11.38 -27.87 17.73
C SER A 523 -10.59 -27.90 16.44
N ILE A 524 -10.97 -28.81 15.52
CA ILE A 524 -10.25 -29.06 14.27
C ILE A 524 -11.24 -29.01 13.10
N VAL A 525 -10.81 -28.30 12.05
CA VAL A 525 -11.43 -28.33 10.71
C VAL A 525 -10.33 -28.58 9.70
N GLU A 526 -10.40 -29.65 8.97
CA GLU A 526 -9.41 -29.96 7.94
C GLU A 526 -10.00 -30.78 6.80
N LYS A 527 -9.27 -30.90 5.70
CA LYS A 527 -9.61 -31.81 4.64
C LYS A 527 -9.53 -33.24 5.15
N PHE A 528 -10.61 -34.01 4.98
CA PHE A 528 -10.64 -35.41 5.42
C PHE A 528 -9.64 -36.27 4.61
N ASP A 529 -8.75 -36.95 5.34
CA ASP A 529 -7.84 -37.94 4.79
C ASP A 529 -8.09 -39.29 5.48
N PRO A 530 -8.62 -40.30 4.76
CA PRO A 530 -8.92 -41.60 5.36
C PRO A 530 -7.70 -42.37 5.86
N ASN A 531 -6.50 -41.97 5.46
CA ASN A 531 -5.25 -42.63 5.88
C ASN A 531 -4.58 -41.92 7.09
N LYS A 532 -5.10 -40.76 7.51
CA LYS A 532 -4.55 -40.02 8.63
C LYS A 532 -4.97 -40.64 9.95
N ILE A 533 -3.99 -40.99 10.79
CA ILE A 533 -4.21 -41.50 12.13
C ILE A 533 -4.23 -40.34 13.13
N TRP A 534 -5.24 -40.29 13.95
CA TRP A 534 -5.38 -39.31 15.02
C TRP A 534 -5.08 -39.92 16.37
N THR A 535 -4.37 -39.15 17.20
CA THR A 535 -4.18 -39.51 18.62
C THR A 535 -4.83 -38.40 19.44
N ALA A 536 -5.73 -38.78 20.32
CA ALA A 536 -6.43 -37.87 21.22
C ALA A 536 -6.22 -38.28 22.68
N ALA A 537 -5.98 -37.29 23.53
CA ALA A 537 -6.10 -37.45 24.96
C ALA A 537 -7.47 -36.91 25.38
N LEU A 538 -8.27 -37.73 26.01
CA LEU A 538 -9.60 -37.37 26.48
C LEU A 538 -9.59 -37.29 28.02
N TYR A 539 -10.18 -36.22 28.53
CA TYR A 539 -10.41 -36.09 29.97
C TYR A 539 -11.70 -36.80 30.34
N ASP A 540 -11.60 -37.79 31.19
CA ASP A 540 -12.76 -38.49 31.77
C ASP A 540 -13.24 -37.72 33.00
N ALA A 541 -14.42 -37.09 32.87
CA ALA A 541 -14.97 -36.25 33.90
C ALA A 541 -15.42 -37.07 35.15
N ASP A 542 -15.79 -38.37 34.97
CA ASP A 542 -16.23 -39.24 36.05
C ASP A 542 -15.02 -39.75 36.84
N GLN A 543 -13.92 -40.05 36.16
CA GLN A 543 -12.68 -40.52 36.78
C GLN A 543 -11.71 -39.36 37.11
N GLN A 544 -11.99 -38.14 36.67
CA GLN A 544 -11.17 -36.94 36.87
C GLN A 544 -9.70 -37.10 36.42
N ASN A 545 -9.46 -37.84 35.34
CA ASN A 545 -8.14 -38.03 34.75
C ASN A 545 -8.18 -37.99 33.22
N TYR A 546 -6.96 -38.00 32.59
CA TYR A 546 -6.77 -38.05 31.12
C TYR A 546 -6.52 -39.48 30.66
#